data_a9ee12bbdc5702847cd98cf4e06c6eb7
#
_entry.id   a9ee12bbdc5702847cd98cf4e06c6eb7
#
_cell.length_a   1.000
_cell.length_b   1.000
_cell.length_c   1.000
_cell.angle_alpha   90.00
_cell.angle_beta   90.00
_cell.angle_gamma   90.00
#
_symmetry.space_group_name_H-M   'P 1'
#
loop_
_entity.id
_entity.type
_entity.pdbx_description
1 polymer ?
#
loop_
_entity_poly.entity_id
_entity_poly.type
_entity_poly.pdbx_seq_one_letter_code
_entity_poly.pdbx_strand_id
1 'polypeptide(L)'
;NYKLQTTNSELVFPRLRLILSHVQTTDAFPTNDLRLKSMREIQFREALREAMNEEMRRDASIYLMGEEVAEYNGAYKVSQGMLDEFGPERVIDTPIAELGFAGIGVGSAMNGLRPII
;
A
#
# COMPACT_ATOMS: atom_id res chain seq x y z
N ASN A 1 -6.82 -9.01 36.52
CA ASN A 1 -6.28 -10.33 36.19
C ASN A 1 -7.28 -11.04 35.28
N TYR A 2 -7.22 -10.73 33.97
CA TYR A 2 -7.94 -11.53 32.97
C TYR A 2 -6.92 -12.39 32.23
N LYS A 3 -6.96 -13.67 32.50
CA LYS A 3 -6.24 -14.71 31.77
C LYS A 3 -7.02 -15.03 30.52
N LEU A 4 -6.53 -14.64 29.35
CA LEU A 4 -7.07 -15.07 28.08
C LEU A 4 -6.70 -16.54 27.88
N GLN A 5 -7.69 -17.41 28.03
CA GLN A 5 -7.60 -18.79 27.55
C GLN A 5 -7.89 -18.77 26.04
N THR A 6 -6.90 -19.11 25.24
CA THR A 6 -7.07 -19.39 23.84
C THR A 6 -7.77 -20.74 23.67
N THR A 7 -9.07 -20.71 23.52
CA THR A 7 -9.80 -21.87 23.00
C THR A 7 -9.74 -21.82 21.49
N ASN A 8 -9.20 -22.89 20.89
CA ASN A 8 -9.31 -23.18 19.47
C ASN A 8 -10.79 -23.16 19.08
N SER A 9 -11.28 -22.06 18.53
CA SER A 9 -12.54 -22.00 17.85
C SER A 9 -12.29 -22.04 16.35
N GLU A 10 -12.52 -23.19 15.77
CA GLU A 10 -12.65 -23.41 14.34
C GLU A 10 -13.86 -22.63 13.78
N LEU A 11 -13.72 -21.33 13.63
CA LEU A 11 -14.59 -20.54 12.77
C LEU A 11 -13.83 -20.19 11.48
N VAL A 12 -13.52 -21.22 10.75
CA VAL A 12 -12.99 -21.12 9.40
C VAL A 12 -14.17 -20.92 8.47
N PHE A 13 -14.25 -19.78 7.83
CA PHE A 13 -15.20 -19.54 6.74
C PHE A 13 -15.01 -20.62 5.67
N PRO A 14 -16.03 -21.44 5.35
CA PRO A 14 -15.88 -22.59 4.44
C PRO A 14 -15.43 -22.21 3.02
N ARG A 15 -15.63 -20.95 2.64
CA ARG A 15 -15.20 -20.43 1.32
C ARG A 15 -13.71 -20.16 1.20
N LEU A 16 -12.99 -19.94 2.30
CA LEU A 16 -11.54 -19.72 2.25
C LEU A 16 -10.77 -21.04 2.02
N ARG A 17 -11.33 -22.16 2.45
CA ARG A 17 -10.73 -23.48 2.27
C ARG A 17 -10.77 -23.96 0.81
N LEU A 18 -11.77 -23.53 0.04
CA LEU A 18 -11.90 -23.88 -1.36
C LEU A 18 -10.88 -23.16 -2.26
N ILE A 19 -10.48 -21.94 -1.87
CA ILE A 19 -9.50 -21.15 -2.63
C ILE A 19 -8.09 -21.69 -2.40
N LEU A 20 -7.79 -22.16 -1.19
CA LEU A 20 -6.48 -22.71 -0.86
C LEU A 20 -6.24 -24.13 -1.41
N SER A 21 -7.31 -24.88 -1.70
CA SER A 21 -7.18 -26.23 -2.26
C SER A 21 -6.96 -26.27 -3.78
N HIS A 22 -7.10 -25.14 -4.48
CA HIS A 22 -6.90 -25.03 -5.93
C HIS A 22 -5.62 -24.31 -6.34
N VAL A 23 -4.84 -23.81 -5.35
CA VAL A 23 -3.47 -23.36 -5.61
C VAL A 23 -2.58 -24.60 -5.62
N GLN A 24 -2.58 -25.31 -6.74
CA GLN A 24 -1.51 -26.25 -7.03
C GLN A 24 -0.26 -25.42 -7.29
N THR A 25 0.58 -25.30 -6.29
CA THR A 25 1.92 -24.73 -6.37
C THR A 25 2.79 -25.63 -7.25
N THR A 26 2.77 -25.42 -8.56
CA THR A 26 3.74 -26.04 -9.48
C THR A 26 4.91 -25.12 -9.80
N ASP A 27 4.95 -23.93 -9.24
CA ASP A 27 6.15 -23.10 -9.27
C ASP A 27 6.70 -23.05 -7.85
N ALA A 28 7.68 -23.92 -7.60
CA ALA A 28 8.53 -23.82 -6.44
C ALA A 28 9.15 -22.42 -6.46
N PHE A 29 8.64 -21.52 -5.64
CA PHE A 29 9.39 -20.31 -5.32
C PHE A 29 10.80 -20.77 -4.93
N PRO A 30 11.85 -20.23 -5.51
CA PRO A 30 13.20 -20.60 -5.15
C PRO A 30 13.38 -20.32 -3.67
N THR A 31 13.37 -21.37 -2.86
CA THR A 31 13.45 -21.32 -1.40
C THR A 31 14.80 -20.78 -0.91
N ASN A 32 15.69 -20.40 -1.82
CA ASN A 32 17.02 -19.93 -1.51
C ASN A 32 17.17 -18.41 -1.45
N ASP A 33 16.10 -17.63 -1.70
CA ASP A 33 16.17 -16.16 -1.62
C ASP A 33 15.33 -15.57 -0.48
N LEU A 34 14.82 -16.42 0.41
CA LEU A 34 14.44 -16.01 1.75
C LEU A 34 15.72 -15.89 2.61
N ARG A 35 16.71 -15.13 2.13
CA ARG A 35 17.53 -14.39 3.06
C ARG A 35 16.54 -13.61 3.89
N LEU A 36 16.38 -14.01 5.15
CA LEU A 36 15.87 -13.16 6.19
C LEU A 36 16.67 -11.86 6.08
N LYS A 37 16.20 -10.94 5.24
CA LYS A 37 16.68 -9.57 5.18
C LYS A 37 16.65 -9.16 6.62
N SER A 38 17.80 -8.89 7.20
CA SER A 38 17.93 -8.60 8.63
C SER A 38 16.77 -7.70 9.02
N MET A 39 15.96 -8.15 9.99
CA MET A 39 14.82 -7.38 10.45
C MET A 39 15.35 -6.01 10.83
N ARG A 40 15.00 -4.99 10.03
CA ARG A 40 15.39 -3.62 10.32
C ARG A 40 14.21 -2.93 11.01
N GLU A 41 14.51 -2.23 12.04
CA GLU A 41 13.55 -1.33 12.68
C GLU A 41 13.46 -0.06 11.83
N ILE A 42 12.25 0.28 11.40
CA ILE A 42 11.97 1.49 10.60
C ILE A 42 10.79 2.24 11.21
N GLN A 43 10.73 3.54 10.98
CA GLN A 43 9.58 4.33 11.40
C GLN A 43 8.36 3.98 10.54
N PHE A 44 7.17 4.06 11.12
CA PHE A 44 5.92 3.75 10.41
C PHE A 44 5.75 4.55 9.12
N ARG A 45 6.07 5.87 9.16
CA ARG A 45 6.04 6.73 7.97
C ARG A 45 6.98 6.27 6.86
N GLU A 46 8.13 5.70 7.22
CA GLU A 46 9.10 5.18 6.26
C GLU A 46 8.59 3.90 5.62
N ALA A 47 7.95 3.02 6.42
CA ALA A 47 7.33 1.81 5.89
C ALA A 47 6.23 2.12 4.88
N LEU A 48 5.38 3.12 5.17
CA LEU A 48 4.34 3.58 4.25
C LEU A 48 4.95 4.14 2.96
N ARG A 49 5.95 5.01 3.07
CA ARG A 49 6.63 5.59 1.92
C ARG A 49 7.29 4.54 1.05
N GLU A 50 7.98 3.59 1.66
CA GLU A 50 8.63 2.50 0.91
C GLU A 50 7.61 1.67 0.14
N ALA A 51 6.49 1.31 0.78
CA ALA A 51 5.42 0.57 0.12
C ALA A 51 4.82 1.35 -1.07
N MET A 52 4.55 2.64 -0.90
CA MET A 52 4.05 3.48 -1.99
C MET A 52 5.07 3.60 -3.13
N ASN A 53 6.33 3.86 -2.81
CA ASN A 53 7.39 3.99 -3.80
C ASN A 53 7.58 2.68 -4.59
N GLU A 54 7.56 1.53 -3.92
CA GLU A 54 7.69 0.23 -4.56
C GLU A 54 6.55 -0.01 -5.55
N GLU A 55 5.31 0.25 -5.15
CA GLU A 55 4.15 0.08 -6.02
C GLU A 55 4.16 1.08 -7.18
N MET A 56 4.51 2.33 -6.95
CA MET A 56 4.58 3.36 -8.00
C MET A 56 5.72 3.09 -9.00
N ARG A 57 6.81 2.46 -8.59
CA ARG A 57 7.87 2.01 -9.52
C ARG A 57 7.39 0.83 -10.38
N ARG A 58 6.60 -0.06 -9.78
CA ARG A 58 6.11 -1.26 -10.45
C ARG A 58 4.99 -0.97 -11.45
N ASP A 59 4.14 0.01 -11.18
CA ASP A 59 2.96 0.32 -11.97
C ASP A 59 2.83 1.82 -12.22
N ALA A 60 2.94 2.21 -13.49
CA ALA A 60 2.85 3.60 -13.91
C ALA A 60 1.45 4.21 -13.78
N SER A 61 0.42 3.39 -13.61
CA SER A 61 -0.95 3.86 -13.38
C SER A 61 -1.21 4.31 -11.94
N ILE A 62 -0.29 3.99 -11.01
CA ILE A 62 -0.40 4.41 -9.62
C ILE A 62 0.11 5.84 -9.47
N TYR A 63 -0.64 6.68 -8.82
CA TYR A 63 -0.25 8.05 -8.48
C TYR A 63 -0.74 8.44 -7.08
N LEU A 64 -0.06 9.38 -6.45
CA LEU A 64 -0.40 9.94 -5.14
C LEU A 64 -1.06 11.30 -5.33
N MET A 65 -2.20 11.51 -4.71
CA MET A 65 -2.89 12.80 -4.71
C MET A 65 -3.44 13.11 -3.32
N GLY A 66 -3.26 14.33 -2.88
CA GLY A 66 -3.77 14.77 -1.59
C GLY A 66 -3.29 16.15 -1.20
N GLU A 67 -3.60 16.56 0.01
CA GLU A 67 -3.23 17.85 0.54
C GLU A 67 -1.76 17.88 0.95
N GLU A 68 -1.00 18.81 0.39
CA GLU A 68 0.42 19.03 0.73
C GLU A 68 1.31 17.79 0.59
N VAL A 69 0.93 16.83 -0.24
CA VAL A 69 1.68 15.56 -0.41
C VAL A 69 2.91 15.71 -1.30
N ALA A 70 2.92 16.69 -2.21
CA ALA A 70 4.01 16.95 -3.14
C ALA A 70 5.04 17.92 -2.55
N GLU A 71 4.79 19.21 -2.61
CA GLU A 71 5.76 20.25 -2.24
C GLU A 71 6.15 20.19 -0.76
N TYR A 72 5.17 20.00 0.13
CA TYR A 72 5.41 19.93 1.56
C TYR A 72 5.82 18.55 2.06
N ASN A 73 5.73 17.52 1.22
CA ASN A 73 6.03 16.12 1.55
C ASN A 73 5.11 15.50 2.62
N GLY A 74 3.89 15.99 2.72
CA GLY A 74 2.92 15.59 3.73
C GLY A 74 3.22 16.11 5.14
N ALA A 75 2.19 16.24 5.97
CA ALA A 75 2.30 16.73 7.34
C ALA A 75 3.27 15.88 8.20
N TYR A 76 3.27 14.58 8.00
CA TYR A 76 4.13 13.63 8.71
C TYR A 76 5.32 13.14 7.89
N LYS A 77 5.60 13.78 6.76
CA LYS A 77 6.71 13.45 5.85
C LYS A 77 6.64 12.02 5.29
N VAL A 78 5.42 11.52 5.10
CA VAL A 78 5.19 10.19 4.52
C VAL A 78 5.59 10.17 3.06
N SER A 79 5.30 11.24 2.30
CA SER A 79 5.59 11.38 0.87
C SER A 79 6.94 12.05 0.57
N GLN A 80 7.83 12.14 1.54
CA GLN A 80 9.12 12.81 1.39
C GLN A 80 9.95 12.24 0.22
N GLY A 81 10.32 13.13 -0.71
CA GLY A 81 11.14 12.78 -1.89
C GLY A 81 10.36 12.11 -3.03
N MET A 82 9.06 11.84 -2.86
CA MET A 82 8.27 11.20 -3.91
C MET A 82 8.05 12.12 -5.12
N LEU A 83 7.88 13.43 -4.90
CA LEU A 83 7.78 14.39 -6.00
C LEU A 83 9.04 14.40 -6.88
N ASP A 84 10.21 14.37 -6.26
CA ASP A 84 11.49 14.35 -6.98
C ASP A 84 11.67 13.07 -7.79
N GLU A 85 11.18 11.94 -7.28
CA GLU A 85 11.32 10.63 -7.92
C GLU A 85 10.30 10.41 -9.05
N PHE A 86 9.02 10.74 -8.80
CA PHE A 86 7.92 10.37 -9.71
C PHE A 86 7.38 11.54 -10.53
N GLY A 87 7.75 12.76 -10.17
CA GLY A 87 7.34 13.98 -10.88
C GLY A 87 5.93 14.47 -10.54
N PRO A 88 5.59 15.70 -11.01
CA PRO A 88 4.34 16.37 -10.66
C PRO A 88 3.10 15.75 -11.31
N GLU A 89 3.26 14.90 -12.30
CA GLU A 89 2.12 14.18 -12.92
C GLU A 89 1.65 13.00 -12.08
N ARG A 90 2.49 12.51 -11.17
CA ARG A 90 2.21 11.35 -10.34
C ARG A 90 2.20 11.63 -8.84
N VAL A 91 2.65 12.80 -8.41
CA VAL A 91 2.56 13.26 -7.01
C VAL A 91 1.94 14.65 -7.05
N ILE A 92 0.67 14.74 -6.69
CA ILE A 92 -0.20 15.87 -7.00
C ILE A 92 -0.74 16.48 -5.72
N ASP A 93 -0.44 17.77 -5.50
CA ASP A 93 -1.08 18.54 -4.45
C ASP A 93 -2.50 18.93 -4.85
N THR A 94 -3.41 18.83 -3.91
CA THR A 94 -4.79 19.26 -4.06
C THR A 94 -5.12 20.41 -3.12
N PRO A 95 -6.12 21.24 -3.43
CA PRO A 95 -6.72 22.11 -2.44
C PRO A 95 -7.29 21.31 -1.26
N ILE A 96 -7.45 21.96 -0.12
CA ILE A 96 -8.12 21.37 1.07
C ILE A 96 -9.61 21.22 0.75
N ALA A 97 -9.99 20.07 0.21
CA ALA A 97 -11.34 19.76 -0.23
C ALA A 97 -11.51 18.23 -0.33
N GLU A 98 -11.59 17.55 0.80
CA GLU A 98 -11.53 16.07 0.91
C GLU A 98 -12.58 15.37 0.04
N LEU A 99 -13.80 15.86 0.02
CA LEU A 99 -14.85 15.31 -0.87
C LEU A 99 -14.51 15.51 -2.35
N GLY A 100 -13.84 16.62 -2.68
CA GLY A 100 -13.44 16.95 -4.06
C GLY A 100 -12.40 15.99 -4.58
N PHE A 101 -11.26 15.89 -3.91
CA PHE A 101 -10.17 15.04 -4.39
C PHE A 101 -10.49 13.53 -4.22
N ALA A 102 -11.26 13.13 -3.19
CA ALA A 102 -11.76 11.78 -3.09
C ALA A 102 -12.66 11.41 -4.28
N GLY A 103 -13.54 12.34 -4.70
CA GLY A 103 -14.38 12.16 -5.88
C GLY A 103 -13.56 12.04 -7.18
N ILE A 104 -12.52 12.86 -7.34
CA ILE A 104 -11.57 12.77 -8.46
C ILE A 104 -10.86 11.41 -8.45
N GLY A 105 -10.44 10.95 -7.28
CA GLY A 105 -9.82 9.64 -7.11
C GLY A 105 -10.72 8.50 -7.57
N VAL A 106 -11.98 8.51 -7.13
CA VAL A 106 -12.97 7.51 -7.58
C VAL A 106 -13.14 7.57 -9.11
N GLY A 107 -13.31 8.77 -9.67
CA GLY A 107 -13.47 8.96 -11.11
C GLY A 107 -12.25 8.48 -11.91
N SER A 108 -11.04 8.74 -11.43
CA SER A 108 -9.81 8.28 -12.06
C SER A 108 -9.65 6.75 -12.00
N ALA A 109 -10.04 6.15 -10.87
CA ALA A 109 -10.04 4.69 -10.71
C ALA A 109 -11.02 4.01 -11.68
N MET A 110 -12.18 4.61 -11.92
CA MET A 110 -13.13 4.11 -12.92
C MET A 110 -12.58 4.17 -14.34
N ASN A 111 -11.59 5.03 -14.61
CA ASN A 111 -10.89 5.14 -15.89
C ASN A 111 -9.58 4.33 -15.96
N GLY A 112 -9.33 3.47 -15.00
CA GLY A 112 -8.21 2.52 -15.01
C GLY A 112 -6.94 3.01 -14.32
N LEU A 113 -6.93 4.22 -13.75
CA LEU A 113 -5.82 4.68 -12.89
C LEU A 113 -5.94 4.09 -11.48
N ARG A 114 -4.87 4.16 -10.73
CA ARG A 114 -4.80 3.61 -9.36
C ARG A 114 -4.36 4.69 -8.38
N PRO A 115 -5.30 5.54 -7.91
CA PRO A 115 -4.99 6.62 -6.99
C PRO A 115 -4.68 6.10 -5.59
N ILE A 116 -3.65 6.71 -4.97
CA ILE A 116 -3.41 6.74 -3.53
C ILE A 116 -3.88 8.12 -3.07
N ILE A 117 -4.75 8.19 -2.06
CA ILE A 117 -5.37 9.42 -1.56
C ILE A 117 -5.17 9.53 -0.06
#